data_9a925ee5f2be7f3d1bddc6860d042418
#
_entry.id   9a925ee5f2be7f3d1bddc6860d042418
#
_cell.length_a   1.000
_cell.length_b   1.000
_cell.length_c   1.000
_cell.angle_alpha   90.00
_cell.angle_beta   90.00
_cell.angle_gamma   90.00
#
_symmetry.space_group_name_H-M   'P 1'
#
loop_
_entity.id
_entity.type
_entity.pdbx_description
1 polymer ?
#
loop_
_entity_poly.entity_id
_entity_poly.type
_entity_poly.pdbx_seq_one_letter_code
_entity_poly.pdbx_strand_id
1 'polypeptide(L)' 'MAKDPIKKAENGTYYFRANLGFHPITGKQIQKYKSGFKTKKEAREAYSSLC' A
#
# COMPACT_ATOMS: atom_id res chain seq x y z
N MET A 1 3.40 7.73 16.11
CA MET A 1 3.14 6.30 16.02
C MET A 1 2.59 5.95 14.63
N ALA A 2 3.27 5.11 13.93
CA ALA A 2 2.89 4.78 12.56
C ALA A 2 1.79 3.72 12.54
N LYS A 3 0.75 3.98 11.80
CA LYS A 3 -0.28 2.99 11.58
C LYS A 3 0.08 2.14 10.37
N ASP A 4 -0.17 0.85 10.48
CA ASP A 4 0.00 -0.02 9.34
C ASP A 4 -1.02 0.35 8.27
N PRO A 5 -0.57 0.58 7.03
CA PRO A 5 -1.50 0.86 5.94
C PRO A 5 -2.22 -0.40 5.47
N ILE A 6 -1.79 -1.54 5.96
CA ILE A 6 -2.29 -2.83 5.51
C ILE A 6 -3.58 -3.17 6.22
N LYS A 7 -4.60 -3.57 5.45
CA LYS A 7 -5.88 -3.97 5.98
C LYS A 7 -6.25 -5.34 5.43
N LYS A 8 -7.06 -6.06 6.20
CA LYS A 8 -7.51 -7.38 5.81
C LYS A 8 -8.83 -7.28 5.06
N ALA A 9 -8.90 -7.92 3.91
CA ALA A 9 -10.13 -7.97 3.13
C ALA A 9 -11.02 -9.10 3.63
N GLU A 10 -12.29 -9.06 3.22
CA GLU A 10 -13.25 -10.07 3.65
C GLU A 10 -12.93 -11.46 3.15
N ASN A 11 -12.27 -11.54 2.01
CA ASN A 11 -11.93 -12.82 1.41
C ASN A 11 -10.67 -13.46 1.99
N GLY A 12 -10.12 -12.86 3.05
CA GLY A 12 -8.95 -13.42 3.71
C GLY A 12 -7.62 -12.95 3.18
N THR A 13 -7.63 -12.02 2.25
CA THR A 13 -6.39 -11.46 1.73
C THR A 13 -6.12 -10.11 2.36
N TYR A 14 -4.92 -9.59 2.13
CA TYR A 14 -4.53 -8.30 2.64
C TYR A 14 -4.33 -7.32 1.50
N TYR A 15 -4.55 -6.06 1.77
CA TYR A 15 -4.36 -5.01 0.78
C TYR A 15 -3.89 -3.74 1.47
N PHE A 16 -3.35 -2.83 0.67
CA PHE A 16 -2.92 -1.54 1.21
C PHE A 16 -2.91 -0.50 0.10
N ARG A 17 -2.91 0.73 0.53
CA ARG A 17 -2.79 1.87 -0.37
C ARG A 17 -1.69 2.78 0.15
N ALA A 18 -0.71 3.07 -0.71
CA ALA A 18 0.42 3.91 -0.37
C ALA A 18 0.29 5.24 -1.09
N ASN A 19 0.46 6.32 -0.33
CA ASN A 19 0.46 7.66 -0.90
C ASN A 19 1.92 8.09 -1.05
N LEU A 20 2.35 8.26 -2.29
CA LEU A 20 3.74 8.60 -2.59
C LEU A 20 3.97 10.11 -2.75
N GLY A 21 2.93 10.91 -2.57
CA GLY A 21 3.05 12.35 -2.67
C GLY A 21 2.56 12.87 -4.00
N PHE A 22 3.07 14.02 -4.42
CA PHE A 22 2.65 14.67 -5.64
C PHE A 22 3.76 14.62 -6.68
N HIS A 23 3.35 14.47 -7.92
CA HIS A 23 4.27 14.54 -9.02
C HIS A 23 4.73 16.01 -9.21
N PRO A 24 6.05 16.26 -9.26
CA PRO A 24 6.53 17.63 -9.31
C PRO A 24 6.21 18.37 -10.61
N ILE A 25 5.97 17.63 -11.69
CA ILE A 25 5.72 18.23 -12.99
C ILE A 25 4.23 18.44 -13.24
N THR A 26 3.45 17.39 -12.99
CA THR A 26 2.01 17.44 -13.28
C THR A 26 1.18 17.91 -12.09
N GLY A 27 1.73 17.80 -10.89
CA GLY A 27 1.01 18.15 -9.68
C GLY A 27 -0.04 17.16 -9.26
N LYS A 28 -0.06 16.00 -9.89
CA LYS A 28 -1.04 14.98 -9.56
C LYS A 28 -0.57 14.12 -8.39
N GLN A 29 -1.54 13.71 -7.59
CA GLN A 29 -1.25 12.85 -6.47
C GLN A 29 -0.93 11.44 -6.94
N ILE A 30 0.17 10.91 -6.45
CA ILE A 30 0.62 9.58 -6.82
C ILE A 30 0.23 8.59 -5.73
N GLN A 31 -0.53 7.57 -6.10
CA GLN A 31 -0.95 6.54 -5.17
C GLN A 31 -0.72 5.16 -5.78
N LYS A 32 -0.35 4.22 -4.92
CA LYS A 32 -0.19 2.82 -5.31
C LYS A 32 -1.16 1.98 -4.50
N TYR A 33 -1.88 1.12 -5.18
CA TYR A 33 -2.81 0.20 -4.54
C TYR A 33 -2.39 -1.23 -4.85
N LYS A 34 -2.23 -2.02 -3.79
CA LYS A 34 -1.84 -3.42 -3.91
C LYS A 34 -2.80 -4.28 -3.12
N SER A 35 -3.15 -5.42 -3.67
CA SER A 35 -4.07 -6.34 -3.01
C SER A 35 -3.74 -7.78 -3.41
N GLY A 36 -4.47 -8.73 -2.83
CA GLY A 36 -4.28 -10.12 -3.15
C GLY A 36 -3.14 -10.79 -2.40
N PHE A 37 -2.68 -10.19 -1.33
CA PHE A 37 -1.62 -10.77 -0.52
C PHE A 37 -2.20 -11.81 0.43
N LYS A 38 -1.57 -12.96 0.52
CA LYS A 38 -2.03 -14.03 1.38
C LYS A 38 -1.77 -13.76 2.85
N THR A 39 -0.68 -13.05 3.14
CA THR A 39 -0.33 -12.74 4.52
C THR A 39 0.01 -11.27 4.66
N LYS A 40 -0.07 -10.81 5.89
CA LYS A 40 0.29 -9.43 6.19
C LYS A 40 1.77 -9.18 5.91
N LYS A 41 2.58 -10.20 6.10
CA LYS A 41 4.01 -10.07 5.84
C LYS A 41 4.28 -9.77 4.36
N GLU A 42 3.58 -10.45 3.47
CA GLU A 42 3.75 -10.22 2.04
C GLU A 42 3.32 -8.81 1.66
N ALA A 43 2.20 -8.36 2.19
CA ALA A 43 1.72 -7.01 1.94
C ALA A 43 2.73 -5.98 2.45
N ARG A 44 3.28 -6.23 3.63
CA ARG A 44 4.25 -5.33 4.23
C ARG A 44 5.53 -5.25 3.41
N GLU A 45 5.99 -6.38 2.91
CA GLU A 45 7.18 -6.41 2.07
C GLU A 45 6.96 -5.63 0.78
N ALA A 46 5.77 -5.79 0.19
CA ALA A 46 5.43 -5.03 -1.00
C ALA A 46 5.39 -3.53 -0.72
N TYR A 47 4.84 -3.17 0.43
CA TYR A 47 4.78 -1.77 0.82
C TYR A 47 6.19 -1.19 1.00
N SER A 48 7.05 -1.95 1.64
CA SER A 48 8.43 -1.51 1.84
C SER A 48 9.16 -1.35 0.51
N SER A 49 8.83 -2.18 -0.45
CA SER A 49 9.46 -2.14 -1.77
C SER A 49 9.06 -0.90 -2.57
N LEU A 50 7.95 -0.28 -2.20
CA LEU A 50 7.51 0.93 -2.89
C LEU A 50 8.32 2.17 -2.52
N CYS A 51 8.99 2.11 -1.41
CA CYS A 51 9.78 3.26 -0.91
C CYS A 51 11.21 3.26 -1.39
#